data_cbbff9fea3fbd1b922ae9a347269f943
#
_entry.id   cbbff9fea3fbd1b922ae9a347269f943
#
_cell.length_a   1.000
_cell.length_b   1.000
_cell.length_c   1.000
_cell.angle_alpha   90.00
_cell.angle_beta   90.00
_cell.angle_gamma   90.00
#
_symmetry.space_group_name_H-M   'P 1'
#
loop_
_entity.id
_entity.type
_entity.pdbx_description
1 polymer ?
#
loop_
_entity_poly.entity_id
_entity_poly.type
_entity_poly.pdbx_seq_one_letter_code
_entity_poly.pdbx_strand_id
1 'polypeptide(L)'
;LLCEKDIHFKYNGESYHVVIADASIHPQGYAAFINYDGDIRGNTVLADIGNGTMNVAFMQNRKPLAGKIFTEQFGVYQCMKKARNEVMRNCQCEVPDHIIEEVFRKGTADIPERYIQAISEVAKDYVKQVFSKLREYGYNPDLMKLYVIGGGGCLIKNFAEYDADRVVII
;
A
#
# COMPACT_ATOMS: atom_id res chain seq x y z
N LEU A 1 25.51 -8.09 -4.88
CA LEU A 1 25.82 -8.94 -3.73
C LEU A 1 25.19 -10.34 -3.86
N LEU A 2 24.26 -10.56 -4.77
CA LEU A 2 23.71 -11.86 -5.15
C LEU A 2 24.22 -12.33 -6.54
N CYS A 3 24.81 -11.43 -7.34
CA CYS A 3 25.34 -11.77 -8.65
C CYS A 3 26.56 -12.71 -8.52
N GLU A 4 26.74 -13.58 -9.51
CA GLU A 4 27.86 -14.53 -9.59
C GLU A 4 27.96 -15.51 -8.40
N LYS A 5 26.83 -15.78 -7.73
CA LYS A 5 26.78 -16.79 -6.68
C LYS A 5 26.49 -18.15 -7.26
N ASP A 6 27.33 -19.07 -6.89
CA ASP A 6 27.21 -20.49 -7.19
C ASP A 6 26.74 -21.22 -5.91
N ILE A 7 25.53 -21.80 -5.96
CA ILE A 7 24.87 -22.35 -4.78
C ILE A 7 24.58 -23.83 -5.04
N HIS A 8 25.19 -24.68 -4.21
CA HIS A 8 24.93 -26.12 -4.18
C HIS A 8 24.11 -26.48 -2.95
N PHE A 9 23.00 -27.17 -3.10
CA PHE A 9 22.17 -27.64 -1.98
C PHE A 9 21.46 -28.94 -2.32
N LYS A 10 20.96 -29.61 -1.26
CA LYS A 10 20.10 -30.80 -1.41
C LYS A 10 18.70 -30.47 -0.96
N TYR A 11 17.71 -30.90 -1.75
CA TYR A 11 16.30 -30.83 -1.41
C TYR A 11 15.63 -32.16 -1.71
N ASN A 12 14.92 -32.73 -0.73
CA ASN A 12 14.30 -34.07 -0.82
C ASN A 12 15.24 -35.19 -1.30
N GLY A 13 16.53 -35.12 -0.92
CA GLY A 13 17.54 -36.10 -1.29
C GLY A 13 18.20 -35.87 -2.65
N GLU A 14 17.68 -35.00 -3.49
CA GLU A 14 18.25 -34.61 -4.78
C GLU A 14 19.22 -33.44 -4.63
N SER A 15 20.28 -33.44 -5.45
CA SER A 15 21.27 -32.36 -5.47
C SER A 15 20.90 -31.31 -6.51
N TYR A 16 20.93 -30.06 -6.12
CA TYR A 16 20.66 -28.91 -6.99
C TYR A 16 21.89 -28.01 -7.08
N HIS A 17 22.10 -27.47 -8.27
CA HIS A 17 23.11 -26.48 -8.55
C HIS A 17 22.42 -25.26 -9.19
N VAL A 18 22.54 -24.09 -8.55
CA VAL A 18 21.94 -22.83 -8.98
C VAL A 18 23.02 -21.78 -9.15
N VAL A 19 23.08 -21.20 -10.33
CA VAL A 19 23.99 -20.07 -10.63
C VAL A 19 23.14 -18.82 -10.78
N ILE A 20 23.40 -17.80 -9.95
CA ILE A 20 22.78 -16.49 -10.08
C ILE A 20 23.66 -15.64 -10.99
N ALA A 21 23.29 -15.57 -12.26
CA ALA A 21 24.06 -14.87 -13.28
C ALA A 21 23.94 -13.34 -13.15
N ASP A 22 22.77 -12.84 -12.74
CA ASP A 22 22.52 -11.40 -12.57
C ASP A 22 21.45 -11.16 -11.50
N ALA A 23 21.44 -9.96 -10.90
CA ALA A 23 20.44 -9.51 -9.95
C ALA A 23 20.24 -8.00 -10.06
N SER A 24 18.98 -7.57 -10.14
CA SER A 24 18.59 -6.15 -10.12
C SER A 24 17.73 -5.85 -8.91
N ILE A 25 17.86 -4.62 -8.39
CA ILE A 25 17.09 -4.14 -7.24
C ILE A 25 16.10 -3.07 -7.73
N HIS A 26 14.85 -3.26 -7.36
CA HIS A 26 13.78 -2.33 -7.67
C HIS A 26 13.03 -1.91 -6.40
N PRO A 27 12.35 -0.74 -6.39
CA PRO A 27 11.47 -0.36 -5.28
C PRO A 27 10.41 -1.42 -5.01
N GLN A 28 9.98 -1.52 -3.75
CA GLN A 28 8.86 -2.38 -3.39
C GLN A 28 7.62 -1.99 -4.20
N GLY A 29 6.86 -2.99 -4.66
CA GLY A 29 5.68 -2.77 -5.50
C GLY A 29 5.96 -2.51 -6.98
N TYR A 30 7.20 -2.28 -7.38
CA TYR A 30 7.57 -1.99 -8.77
C TYR A 30 7.13 -3.09 -9.75
N ALA A 31 7.19 -4.36 -9.34
CA ALA A 31 6.77 -5.48 -10.18
C ALA A 31 5.27 -5.44 -10.51
N ALA A 32 4.40 -5.10 -9.55
CA ALA A 32 2.97 -4.92 -9.79
C ALA A 32 2.72 -3.73 -10.73
N PHE A 33 3.41 -2.62 -10.50
CA PHE A 33 3.30 -1.41 -11.31
C PHE A 33 3.73 -1.63 -12.78
N ILE A 34 4.83 -2.36 -13.02
CA ILE A 34 5.34 -2.56 -14.39
C ILE A 34 4.47 -3.54 -15.19
N ASN A 35 3.82 -4.48 -14.51
CA ASN A 35 2.91 -5.46 -15.11
C ASN A 35 1.47 -4.94 -15.28
N TYR A 36 1.19 -3.72 -14.84
CA TYR A 36 -0.10 -3.09 -15.08
C TYR A 36 -0.25 -2.75 -16.56
N ASP A 37 -1.33 -3.25 -17.18
CA ASP A 37 -1.57 -3.12 -18.64
C ASP A 37 -2.00 -1.72 -19.07
N GLY A 38 -2.29 -0.82 -18.13
CA GLY A 38 -2.70 0.55 -18.43
C GLY A 38 -1.55 1.42 -18.95
N ASP A 39 -1.93 2.53 -19.58
CA ASP A 39 -0.97 3.50 -20.11
C ASP A 39 -0.29 4.28 -18.96
N ILE A 40 0.96 3.94 -18.69
CA ILE A 40 1.80 4.62 -17.70
C ILE A 40 2.81 5.48 -18.45
N ARG A 41 2.51 6.75 -18.63
CA ARG A 41 3.40 7.75 -19.23
C ARG A 41 3.60 8.96 -18.32
N GLY A 42 4.68 9.68 -18.55
CA GLY A 42 5.00 10.90 -17.84
C GLY A 42 5.42 10.68 -16.37
N ASN A 43 5.10 11.69 -15.56
CA ASN A 43 5.41 11.68 -14.13
C ASN A 43 4.28 10.99 -13.35
N THR A 44 4.65 9.98 -12.57
CA THR A 44 3.71 9.21 -11.77
C THR A 44 4.28 8.95 -10.39
N VAL A 45 3.41 8.64 -9.44
CA VAL A 45 3.81 8.21 -8.08
C VAL A 45 3.27 6.81 -7.85
N LEU A 46 4.11 5.92 -7.37
CA LEU A 46 3.75 4.60 -6.89
C LEU A 46 3.74 4.63 -5.37
N ALA A 47 2.63 4.29 -4.75
CA ALA A 47 2.48 4.14 -3.30
C ALA A 47 2.12 2.69 -2.97
N ASP A 48 3.06 1.96 -2.38
CA ASP A 48 2.83 0.61 -1.83
C ASP A 48 2.49 0.74 -0.35
N ILE A 49 1.20 0.58 -0.02
CA ILE A 49 0.69 0.70 1.34
C ILE A 49 0.48 -0.69 1.91
N GLY A 50 1.52 -1.19 2.56
CA GLY A 50 1.51 -2.50 3.23
C GLY A 50 0.90 -2.45 4.63
N ASN A 51 1.09 -3.52 5.40
CA ASN A 51 0.61 -3.59 6.78
C ASN A 51 1.37 -2.63 7.71
N GLY A 52 2.71 -2.62 7.67
CA GLY A 52 3.55 -1.81 8.56
C GLY A 52 3.99 -0.48 7.98
N THR A 53 4.23 -0.43 6.68
CA THR A 53 4.87 0.69 5.99
C THR A 53 4.08 1.15 4.77
N MET A 54 4.30 2.40 4.40
CA MET A 54 3.98 2.97 3.11
C MET A 54 5.29 3.29 2.38
N ASN A 55 5.51 2.66 1.23
CA ASN A 55 6.66 2.94 0.37
C ASN A 55 6.20 3.79 -0.81
N VAL A 56 6.89 4.90 -1.06
CA VAL A 56 6.54 5.86 -2.10
C VAL A 56 7.72 5.98 -3.07
N ALA A 57 7.46 5.79 -4.35
CA ALA A 57 8.46 5.98 -5.39
C ALA A 57 7.92 6.92 -6.48
N PHE A 58 8.65 7.98 -6.78
CA PHE A 58 8.38 8.82 -7.93
C PHE A 58 8.98 8.19 -9.17
N MET A 59 8.19 8.18 -10.23
CA MET A 59 8.51 7.50 -11.47
C MET A 59 8.43 8.45 -12.66
N GLN A 60 9.27 8.26 -13.65
CA GLN A 60 9.18 8.92 -14.94
C GLN A 60 9.24 7.87 -16.05
N ASN A 61 8.21 7.80 -16.88
CA ASN A 61 8.10 6.82 -17.96
C ASN A 61 8.44 5.38 -17.48
N ARG A 62 7.80 4.93 -16.39
CA ARG A 62 8.00 3.64 -15.72
C ARG A 62 9.34 3.45 -15.01
N LYS A 63 10.24 4.41 -15.00
CA LYS A 63 11.55 4.30 -14.32
C LYS A 63 11.55 5.05 -12.99
N PRO A 64 12.05 4.46 -11.90
CA PRO A 64 12.20 5.15 -10.63
C PRO A 64 13.16 6.33 -10.74
N LEU A 65 12.81 7.45 -10.12
CA LEU A 65 13.68 8.62 -10.03
C LEU A 65 14.65 8.44 -8.84
N ALA A 66 15.94 8.57 -9.09
CA ALA A 66 16.97 8.50 -8.04
C ALA A 66 16.73 9.59 -6.98
N GLY A 67 16.85 9.22 -5.70
CA GLY A 67 16.64 10.14 -4.57
C GLY A 67 15.17 10.54 -4.32
N LYS A 68 14.22 9.91 -5.03
CA LYS A 68 12.79 10.16 -4.89
C LYS A 68 12.03 8.87 -4.48
N ILE A 69 12.63 8.10 -3.58
CA ILE A 69 12.05 6.89 -2.99
C ILE A 69 12.03 7.07 -1.48
N PHE A 70 10.88 6.89 -0.86
CA PHE A 70 10.64 7.15 0.56
C PHE A 70 9.95 5.96 1.21
N THR A 71 10.21 5.75 2.50
CA THR A 71 9.52 4.74 3.32
C THR A 71 9.03 5.39 4.61
N GLU A 72 7.74 5.23 4.89
CA GLU A 72 7.09 5.70 6.11
C GLU A 72 6.59 4.53 6.96
N GLN A 73 6.71 4.64 8.27
CA GLN A 73 6.07 3.74 9.24
C GLN A 73 4.57 4.06 9.34
N PHE A 74 3.88 3.99 8.20
CA PHE A 74 2.50 4.43 8.04
C PHE A 74 1.67 3.45 7.20
N GLY A 75 1.67 2.17 7.59
CA GLY A 75 0.87 1.13 6.96
C GLY A 75 -0.52 0.96 7.58
N VAL A 76 -1.28 -0.02 7.09
CA VAL A 76 -2.68 -0.28 7.50
C VAL A 76 -2.80 -0.63 8.99
N TYR A 77 -1.76 -1.22 9.59
CA TYR A 77 -1.74 -1.55 11.02
C TYR A 77 -1.96 -0.35 11.94
N GLN A 78 -1.43 0.83 11.55
CA GLN A 78 -1.64 2.06 12.31
C GLN A 78 -3.11 2.50 12.28
N CYS A 79 -3.78 2.33 11.14
CA CYS A 79 -5.21 2.55 11.00
C CYS A 79 -6.01 1.56 11.87
N MET A 80 -5.66 0.27 11.80
CA MET A 80 -6.28 -0.80 12.60
C MET A 80 -6.21 -0.51 14.10
N LYS A 81 -5.03 -0.14 14.60
CA LYS A 81 -4.84 0.20 16.02
C LYS A 81 -5.70 1.39 16.44
N LYS A 82 -5.79 2.43 15.62
CA LYS A 82 -6.65 3.59 15.89
C LYS A 82 -8.14 3.19 15.87
N ALA A 83 -8.56 2.36 14.92
CA ALA A 83 -9.95 1.91 14.81
C ALA A 83 -10.39 1.11 16.04
N ARG A 84 -9.55 0.19 16.56
CA ARG A 84 -9.84 -0.53 17.83
C ARG A 84 -10.07 0.44 18.99
N ASN A 85 -9.17 1.42 19.13
CA ASN A 85 -9.27 2.39 20.21
C ASN A 85 -10.53 3.26 20.08
N GLU A 86 -10.90 3.65 18.86
CA GLU A 86 -12.09 4.46 18.60
C GLU A 86 -13.39 3.70 18.89
N VAL A 87 -13.44 2.43 18.47
CA VAL A 87 -14.57 1.55 18.79
C VAL A 87 -14.70 1.34 20.30
N MET A 88 -13.60 1.07 21.00
CA MET A 88 -13.62 0.94 22.46
C MET A 88 -14.11 2.22 23.12
N ARG A 89 -13.68 3.39 22.65
CA ARG A 89 -14.08 4.68 23.21
C ARG A 89 -15.56 4.98 23.01
N ASN A 90 -16.08 4.74 21.80
CA ASN A 90 -17.43 5.15 21.41
C ASN A 90 -18.50 4.09 21.71
N CYS A 91 -18.12 2.82 21.62
CA CYS A 91 -19.05 1.68 21.76
C CYS A 91 -18.86 0.90 23.04
N GLN A 92 -17.81 1.19 23.84
CA GLN A 92 -17.45 0.48 25.08
C GLN A 92 -17.38 -1.04 24.92
N CYS A 93 -16.94 -1.50 23.76
CA CYS A 93 -16.85 -2.91 23.40
C CYS A 93 -15.66 -3.15 22.48
N GLU A 94 -15.05 -4.32 22.60
CA GLU A 94 -14.03 -4.75 21.64
C GLU A 94 -14.65 -5.31 20.37
N VAL A 95 -14.01 -5.05 19.23
CA VAL A 95 -14.36 -5.66 17.95
C VAL A 95 -13.14 -6.44 17.46
N PRO A 96 -13.34 -7.72 17.06
CA PRO A 96 -12.26 -8.53 16.51
C PRO A 96 -11.65 -7.92 15.25
N ASP A 97 -10.34 -8.09 15.06
CA ASP A 97 -9.60 -7.50 13.93
C ASP A 97 -10.18 -7.86 12.57
N HIS A 98 -10.60 -9.09 12.37
CA HIS A 98 -11.16 -9.54 11.10
C HIS A 98 -12.43 -8.76 10.70
N ILE A 99 -13.19 -8.27 11.67
CA ILE A 99 -14.38 -7.42 11.42
C ILE A 99 -13.94 -6.02 10.98
N ILE A 100 -12.93 -5.45 11.64
CA ILE A 100 -12.37 -4.16 11.22
C ILE A 100 -11.77 -4.28 9.81
N GLU A 101 -11.03 -5.36 9.54
CA GLU A 101 -10.50 -5.66 8.21
C GLU A 101 -11.60 -5.82 7.16
N GLU A 102 -12.73 -6.41 7.52
CA GLU A 102 -13.88 -6.52 6.63
C GLU A 102 -14.44 -5.14 6.27
N VAL A 103 -14.62 -4.24 7.26
CA VAL A 103 -15.03 -2.85 7.02
C VAL A 103 -14.00 -2.14 6.13
N PHE A 104 -12.70 -2.29 6.39
CA PHE A 104 -11.66 -1.68 5.56
C PHE A 104 -11.72 -2.14 4.11
N ARG A 105 -11.96 -3.44 3.89
CA ARG A 105 -11.97 -4.05 2.57
C ARG A 105 -13.24 -3.80 1.79
N LYS A 106 -14.40 -3.79 2.46
CA LYS A 106 -15.73 -3.72 1.81
C LYS A 106 -16.44 -2.37 2.00
N GLY A 107 -15.97 -1.53 2.92
CA GLY A 107 -16.67 -0.32 3.37
C GLY A 107 -17.82 -0.60 4.35
N THR A 108 -18.11 -1.88 4.64
CA THR A 108 -19.19 -2.33 5.52
C THR A 108 -18.90 -3.71 6.09
N ALA A 109 -19.67 -4.12 7.11
CA ALA A 109 -19.70 -5.47 7.68
C ALA A 109 -21.09 -5.75 8.29
N ASP A 110 -21.38 -7.01 8.63
CA ASP A 110 -22.64 -7.38 9.30
C ASP A 110 -22.53 -7.15 10.83
N ILE A 111 -22.49 -5.87 11.21
CA ILE A 111 -22.43 -5.37 12.58
C ILE A 111 -23.30 -4.11 12.73
N PRO A 112 -23.70 -3.72 13.96
CA PRO A 112 -24.46 -2.49 14.18
C PRO A 112 -23.74 -1.26 13.61
N GLU A 113 -24.53 -0.37 12.98
CA GLU A 113 -24.06 0.81 12.26
C GLU A 113 -23.09 1.70 13.06
N ARG A 114 -23.29 1.84 14.37
CA ARG A 114 -22.40 2.64 15.25
C ARG A 114 -20.94 2.18 15.22
N TYR A 115 -20.69 0.87 15.04
CA TYR A 115 -19.32 0.32 14.90
C TYR A 115 -18.74 0.65 13.52
N ILE A 116 -19.55 0.49 12.47
CA ILE A 116 -19.15 0.83 11.09
C ILE A 116 -18.77 2.30 11.02
N GLN A 117 -19.56 3.19 11.62
CA GLN A 117 -19.30 4.63 11.67
C GLN A 117 -17.98 4.94 12.37
N ALA A 118 -17.76 4.39 13.58
CA ALA A 118 -16.52 4.60 14.33
C ALA A 118 -15.27 4.14 13.55
N ILE A 119 -15.34 2.97 12.89
CA ILE A 119 -14.25 2.44 12.08
C ILE A 119 -14.04 3.30 10.83
N SER A 120 -15.12 3.70 10.17
CA SER A 120 -15.08 4.49 8.93
C SER A 120 -14.52 5.90 9.13
N GLU A 121 -14.82 6.55 10.25
CA GLU A 121 -14.25 7.86 10.60
C GLU A 121 -12.72 7.78 10.72
N VAL A 122 -12.20 6.75 11.39
CA VAL A 122 -10.76 6.52 11.49
C VAL A 122 -10.14 6.21 10.13
N ALA A 123 -10.82 5.40 9.31
CA ALA A 123 -10.34 5.07 7.96
C ALA A 123 -10.28 6.31 7.06
N LYS A 124 -11.29 7.18 7.10
CA LYS A 124 -11.31 8.47 6.38
C LYS A 124 -10.18 9.39 6.82
N ASP A 125 -9.94 9.50 8.13
CA ASP A 125 -8.83 10.31 8.65
C ASP A 125 -7.46 9.74 8.23
N TYR A 126 -7.29 8.42 8.32
CA TYR A 126 -6.08 7.76 7.86
C TYR A 126 -5.79 8.04 6.39
N VAL A 127 -6.78 7.91 5.52
CA VAL A 127 -6.62 8.16 4.08
C VAL A 127 -6.27 9.62 3.80
N LYS A 128 -6.88 10.59 4.51
CA LYS A 128 -6.49 12.01 4.42
C LYS A 128 -5.02 12.20 4.79
N GLN A 129 -4.53 11.52 5.83
CA GLN A 129 -3.12 11.58 6.23
C GLN A 129 -2.21 10.94 5.17
N VAL A 130 -2.62 9.83 4.52
CA VAL A 130 -1.87 9.24 3.38
C VAL A 130 -1.66 10.30 2.29
N PHE A 131 -2.72 10.95 1.83
CA PHE A 131 -2.61 12.00 0.80
C PHE A 131 -1.81 13.22 1.26
N SER A 132 -1.90 13.60 2.54
CA SER A 132 -1.07 14.68 3.10
C SER A 132 0.42 14.33 3.00
N LYS A 133 0.80 13.13 3.45
CA LYS A 133 2.19 12.65 3.35
C LYS A 133 2.69 12.57 1.90
N LEU A 134 1.86 12.09 0.99
CA LEU A 134 2.23 12.08 -0.43
C LEU A 134 2.53 13.49 -0.96
N ARG A 135 1.73 14.50 -0.56
CA ARG A 135 1.98 15.90 -0.93
C ARG A 135 3.25 16.46 -0.29
N GLU A 136 3.56 16.10 0.95
CA GLU A 136 4.82 16.47 1.63
C GLU A 136 6.05 15.98 0.85
N TYR A 137 5.96 14.82 0.19
CA TYR A 137 7.01 14.31 -0.70
C TYR A 137 7.01 14.94 -2.10
N GLY A 138 6.02 15.77 -2.42
CA GLY A 138 5.92 16.49 -3.69
C GLY A 138 4.93 15.88 -4.68
N TYR A 139 4.04 14.99 -4.25
CA TYR A 139 2.92 14.56 -5.08
C TYR A 139 1.98 15.73 -5.38
N ASN A 140 1.76 16.00 -6.64
CA ASN A 140 0.79 16.97 -7.13
C ASN A 140 -0.27 16.24 -7.98
N PRO A 141 -1.54 16.19 -7.52
CA PRO A 141 -2.60 15.47 -8.22
C PRO A 141 -2.94 16.05 -9.61
N ASP A 142 -2.69 17.34 -9.83
CA ASP A 142 -2.94 17.97 -11.13
C ASP A 142 -1.92 17.57 -12.20
N LEU A 143 -0.70 17.22 -11.78
CA LEU A 143 0.43 16.96 -12.65
C LEU A 143 0.83 15.48 -12.74
N MET A 144 0.43 14.68 -11.76
CA MET A 144 0.91 13.29 -11.60
C MET A 144 -0.25 12.33 -11.42
N LYS A 145 -0.14 11.13 -12.00
CA LYS A 145 -1.01 10.01 -11.63
C LYS A 145 -0.43 9.29 -10.41
N LEU A 146 -1.31 8.87 -9.51
CA LEU A 146 -0.98 8.04 -8.36
C LEU A 146 -1.40 6.59 -8.62
N TYR A 147 -0.48 5.68 -8.49
CA TYR A 147 -0.73 4.24 -8.50
C TYR A 147 -0.60 3.70 -7.09
N VAL A 148 -1.66 3.08 -6.59
CA VAL A 148 -1.71 2.53 -5.24
C VAL A 148 -1.77 1.01 -5.31
N ILE A 149 -0.90 0.37 -4.56
CA ILE A 149 -0.84 -1.08 -4.40
C ILE A 149 -0.81 -1.47 -2.93
N GLY A 150 -0.99 -2.74 -2.66
CA GLY A 150 -1.02 -3.28 -1.30
C GLY A 150 -2.37 -3.14 -0.60
N GLY A 151 -2.44 -3.60 0.64
CA GLY A 151 -3.69 -3.66 1.42
C GLY A 151 -4.34 -2.29 1.69
N GLY A 152 -3.56 -1.22 1.69
CA GLY A 152 -4.06 0.15 1.85
C GLY A 152 -4.88 0.66 0.66
N GLY A 153 -4.79 0.02 -0.51
CA GLY A 153 -5.60 0.35 -1.67
C GLY A 153 -7.10 0.24 -1.40
N CYS A 154 -7.53 -0.76 -0.62
CA CYS A 154 -8.93 -0.92 -0.23
C CYS A 154 -9.43 0.26 0.62
N LEU A 155 -8.59 0.78 1.52
CA LEU A 155 -8.93 1.95 2.34
C LEU A 155 -9.12 3.20 1.48
N ILE A 156 -8.24 3.43 0.51
CA ILE A 156 -8.40 4.54 -0.43
C ILE A 156 -9.68 4.38 -1.23
N LYS A 157 -9.91 3.18 -1.79
CA LYS A 157 -11.11 2.88 -2.58
C LYS A 157 -12.42 3.16 -1.85
N ASN A 158 -12.50 2.78 -0.56
CA ASN A 158 -13.75 2.81 0.20
C ASN A 158 -13.94 4.11 1.00
N PHE A 159 -12.85 4.83 1.36
CA PHE A 159 -12.92 5.94 2.31
C PHE A 159 -12.29 7.24 1.82
N ALA A 160 -11.70 7.29 0.62
CA ALA A 160 -11.20 8.52 0.03
C ALA A 160 -12.17 9.13 -0.97
N GLU A 161 -12.11 10.45 -1.05
CA GLU A 161 -12.58 11.18 -2.22
C GLU A 161 -11.39 11.44 -3.14
N TYR A 162 -11.41 10.91 -4.35
CA TYR A 162 -10.34 11.05 -5.32
C TYR A 162 -10.86 11.03 -6.77
N ASP A 163 -10.09 11.61 -7.67
CA ASP A 163 -10.33 11.54 -9.10
C ASP A 163 -9.87 10.17 -9.63
N ALA A 164 -10.80 9.35 -10.10
CA ALA A 164 -10.53 7.99 -10.62
C ALA A 164 -9.66 8.01 -11.90
N ASP A 165 -9.59 9.13 -12.63
CA ASP A 165 -8.69 9.30 -13.76
C ASP A 165 -7.25 9.56 -13.33
N ARG A 166 -7.04 9.97 -12.09
CA ARG A 166 -5.75 10.35 -11.51
C ARG A 166 -5.22 9.35 -10.49
N VAL A 167 -6.08 8.58 -9.83
CA VAL A 167 -5.70 7.59 -8.83
C VAL A 167 -6.12 6.21 -9.29
N VAL A 168 -5.16 5.34 -9.51
CA VAL A 168 -5.34 3.95 -9.96
C VAL A 168 -4.99 3.01 -8.82
N ILE A 169 -5.91 2.12 -8.46
CA ILE A 169 -5.69 1.07 -7.45
C ILE A 169 -5.49 -0.24 -8.19
N ILE A 170 -4.31 -0.86 -7.97
CA ILE A 170 -3.86 -2.10 -8.63
C ILE A 170 -4.00 -3.27 -7.66
#